data_79a1905d21ed44b71a71f6ab8babe86b
#
_entry.id   79a1905d21ed44b71a71f6ab8babe86b
#
_cell.length_a   1.000
_cell.length_b   1.000
_cell.length_c   1.000
_cell.angle_alpha   90.00
_cell.angle_beta   90.00
_cell.angle_gamma   90.00
#
_symmetry.space_group_name_H-M   'P 1'
#
loop_
_entity.id
_entity.type
_entity.pdbx_description
1 polymer ?
#
loop_
_entity_poly.entity_id
_entity_poly.type
_entity_poly.pdbx_seq_one_letter_code
_entity_poly.pdbx_strand_id
1 'polypeptide(L)'
;MNLADWAESVGVNRHTAYRWFREGTLPVPAERVGRLILVKTAASASAAAAGVVLYARVSSHDRRSDLDRQVARLTAWATERDLGVGQVVCEVGSGLNGKRPKLRRILSDPDARVIVVEHRDRLARFGVEHLEAALSAQGRRIVVADPGETTDDLVCDMIEVLTGMCARLYGRRGAXNRAMRAVTEAKREPGAG
;
A
#
# COMPACT_ATOMS: atom_id res chain seq x y z
N MET A 1 24.22 0.69 9.25
CA MET A 1 25.39 0.00 9.82
C MET A 1 26.06 0.90 10.85
N ASN A 2 26.88 0.40 11.77
CA ASN A 2 27.58 1.28 12.72
C ASN A 2 28.80 1.95 12.05
N LEU A 3 29.29 3.04 12.66
CA LEU A 3 30.39 3.84 12.09
C LEU A 3 31.69 3.08 11.95
N ALA A 4 31.95 2.15 12.85
CA ALA A 4 33.21 1.34 12.81
C ALA A 4 33.15 0.35 11.61
N ASP A 5 32.01 -0.31 11.42
CA ASP A 5 31.80 -1.24 10.28
C ASP A 5 31.88 -0.48 8.95
N TRP A 6 31.30 0.72 8.92
CA TRP A 6 31.35 1.57 7.73
C TRP A 6 32.81 1.96 7.42
N ALA A 7 33.57 2.40 8.42
CA ALA A 7 34.95 2.78 8.23
C ALA A 7 35.75 1.62 7.63
N GLU A 8 35.57 0.41 8.17
CA GLU A 8 36.20 -0.80 7.64
C GLU A 8 35.79 -1.08 6.19
N SER A 9 34.52 -0.93 5.88
CA SER A 9 33.98 -1.20 4.51
C SER A 9 34.54 -0.26 3.45
N VAL A 10 34.94 0.96 3.84
CA VAL A 10 35.52 1.95 2.92
C VAL A 10 37.06 2.11 3.08
N GLY A 11 37.68 1.24 3.88
CA GLY A 11 39.12 1.25 4.05
C GLY A 11 39.66 2.43 4.87
N VAL A 12 38.81 3.05 5.72
CA VAL A 12 39.20 4.19 6.55
C VAL A 12 39.43 3.72 8.00
N ASN A 13 40.48 4.22 8.63
CA ASN A 13 40.72 3.91 10.03
C ASN A 13 39.56 4.42 10.89
N ARG A 14 39.08 3.58 11.83
CA ARG A 14 37.94 3.90 12.69
C ARG A 14 38.11 5.19 13.49
N HIS A 15 39.34 5.48 13.96
CA HIS A 15 39.63 6.71 14.71
C HIS A 15 39.42 7.95 13.81
N THR A 16 39.81 7.85 12.54
CA THR A 16 39.55 8.91 11.54
C THR A 16 38.07 9.13 11.32
N ALA A 17 37.30 8.04 11.16
CA ALA A 17 35.86 8.13 10.99
C ALA A 17 35.15 8.79 12.19
N TYR A 18 35.54 8.41 13.42
CA TYR A 18 34.99 9.02 14.64
C TYR A 18 35.39 10.49 14.76
N ARG A 19 36.60 10.87 14.33
CA ARG A 19 37.05 12.27 14.29
C ARG A 19 36.16 13.05 13.30
N TRP A 20 35.97 12.54 12.08
CA TRP A 20 35.12 13.17 11.06
C TRP A 20 33.70 13.36 11.55
N PHE A 21 33.13 12.39 12.25
CA PHE A 21 31.81 12.51 12.83
C PHE A 21 31.73 13.67 13.84
N ARG A 22 32.71 13.80 14.73
CA ARG A 22 32.76 14.87 15.72
C ARG A 22 32.94 16.26 15.06
N GLU A 23 33.71 16.32 13.99
CA GLU A 23 33.97 17.55 13.23
C GLU A 23 32.87 17.91 12.24
N GLY A 24 31.90 17.04 12.05
CA GLY A 24 30.84 17.26 11.06
C GLY A 24 31.28 17.13 9.60
N THR A 25 32.45 16.51 9.37
CA THR A 25 33.09 16.36 8.05
C THR A 25 32.92 14.96 7.48
N LEU A 26 32.09 14.11 8.11
CA LEU A 26 31.87 12.76 7.64
C LEU A 26 31.19 12.81 6.26
N PRO A 27 31.70 12.09 5.24
CA PRO A 27 31.16 12.18 3.87
C PRO A 27 29.82 11.45 3.68
N VAL A 28 29.26 10.89 4.73
CA VAL A 28 27.97 10.16 4.70
C VAL A 28 27.10 10.62 5.87
N PRO A 29 25.79 10.68 5.71
CA PRO A 29 24.91 11.03 6.82
C PRO A 29 25.01 10.00 7.95
N ALA A 30 25.14 10.48 9.17
CA ALA A 30 25.20 9.62 10.36
C ALA A 30 24.52 10.30 11.53
N GLU A 31 23.95 9.49 12.42
CA GLU A 31 23.29 10.00 13.63
C GLU A 31 23.72 9.20 14.85
N ARG A 32 23.71 9.86 16.01
CA ARG A 32 24.04 9.20 17.28
C ARG A 32 22.77 8.61 17.90
N VAL A 33 22.80 7.31 18.17
CA VAL A 33 21.71 6.59 18.85
C VAL A 33 22.31 5.96 20.10
N GLY A 34 22.15 6.63 21.24
CA GLY A 34 22.77 6.21 22.49
C GLY A 34 24.31 6.25 22.40
N ARG A 35 24.94 5.11 22.57
CA ARG A 35 26.39 4.96 22.47
C ARG A 35 26.91 4.64 21.06
N LEU A 36 25.98 4.35 20.13
CA LEU A 36 26.33 3.99 18.76
C LEU A 36 26.18 5.18 17.83
N ILE A 37 27.04 5.25 16.82
CA ILE A 37 26.89 6.15 15.68
C ILE A 37 26.49 5.29 14.49
N LEU A 38 25.29 5.53 13.95
CA LEU A 38 24.73 4.78 12.83
C LEU A 38 24.91 5.59 11.55
N VAL A 39 25.54 4.99 10.55
CA VAL A 39 25.74 5.58 9.22
C VAL A 39 24.57 5.18 8.32
N LYS A 40 23.97 6.17 7.68
CA LYS A 40 22.92 5.98 6.68
C LYS A 40 23.60 5.84 5.32
N THR A 41 23.84 4.61 4.90
CA THR A 41 24.45 4.32 3.59
C THR A 41 23.37 4.29 2.50
N ALA A 42 23.77 4.48 1.26
CA ALA A 42 22.87 4.34 0.11
C ALA A 42 22.21 2.94 0.08
N ALA A 43 22.95 1.92 0.52
CA ALA A 43 22.40 0.56 0.63
C ALA A 43 21.29 0.48 1.68
N SER A 44 21.43 1.18 2.83
CA SER A 44 20.35 1.20 3.84
C SER A 44 19.15 2.03 3.40
N ALA A 45 19.40 3.09 2.66
CA ALA A 45 18.31 3.89 2.04
C ALA A 45 17.58 3.08 0.96
N SER A 46 18.34 2.36 0.13
CA SER A 46 17.78 1.47 -0.90
C SER A 46 16.98 0.33 -0.29
N ALA A 47 17.47 -0.28 0.80
CA ALA A 47 16.74 -1.35 1.50
C ALA A 47 15.45 -0.83 2.15
N ALA A 48 15.49 0.40 2.68
CA ALA A 48 14.29 1.05 3.23
C ALA A 48 13.30 1.39 2.10
N ALA A 49 13.81 1.86 0.96
CA ALA A 49 13.01 2.13 -0.24
C ALA A 49 12.38 0.84 -0.77
N ALA A 50 13.14 -0.25 -0.80
CA ALA A 50 12.66 -1.54 -1.31
C ALA A 50 11.43 -2.05 -0.54
N GLY A 51 11.31 -1.69 0.74
CA GLY A 51 10.21 -2.16 1.59
C GLY A 51 8.90 -1.38 1.47
N VAL A 52 8.89 -0.27 0.72
CA VAL A 52 7.68 0.54 0.54
C VAL A 52 6.99 0.18 -0.79
N VAL A 53 5.76 -0.26 -0.71
CA VAL A 53 4.95 -0.65 -1.87
C VAL A 53 3.73 0.28 -1.96
N LEU A 54 3.57 0.97 -3.08
CA LEU A 54 2.34 1.70 -3.38
C LEU A 54 1.36 0.73 -4.07
N TYR A 55 0.17 0.59 -3.50
CA TYR A 55 -0.86 -0.27 -4.08
C TYR A 55 -2.06 0.56 -4.53
N ALA A 56 -2.36 0.49 -5.81
CA ALA A 56 -3.49 1.19 -6.44
C ALA A 56 -4.46 0.16 -7.03
N ARG A 57 -5.78 0.42 -6.91
CA ARG A 57 -6.82 -0.48 -7.39
C ARG A 57 -8.00 0.28 -7.95
N VAL A 58 -8.54 -0.25 -9.05
CA VAL A 58 -9.88 0.14 -9.56
C VAL A 58 -10.72 -1.12 -9.76
N SER A 59 -12.03 -0.98 -9.71
CA SER A 59 -12.98 -2.11 -9.83
C SER A 59 -13.06 -2.67 -11.25
N SER A 60 -12.86 -1.84 -12.27
CA SER A 60 -13.04 -2.26 -13.67
C SER A 60 -11.96 -1.68 -14.60
N HIS A 61 -11.81 -2.27 -15.77
CA HIS A 61 -10.84 -1.85 -16.79
C HIS A 61 -11.16 -0.46 -17.38
N ASP A 62 -12.44 -0.06 -17.38
CA ASP A 62 -12.87 1.24 -17.90
C ASP A 62 -12.34 2.40 -17.05
N ARG A 63 -11.91 2.11 -15.83
CA ARG A 63 -11.39 3.10 -14.86
C ARG A 63 -9.85 3.16 -14.83
N ARG A 64 -9.17 2.78 -15.89
CA ARG A 64 -7.70 2.83 -15.94
C ARG A 64 -7.14 4.25 -15.74
N SER A 65 -7.81 5.27 -16.28
CA SER A 65 -7.40 6.66 -16.06
C SER A 65 -7.45 7.05 -14.56
N ASP A 66 -8.39 6.47 -13.81
CA ASP A 66 -8.49 6.68 -12.36
C ASP A 66 -7.31 6.00 -11.64
N LEU A 67 -6.90 4.84 -12.14
CA LEU A 67 -5.75 4.09 -11.62
C LEU A 67 -4.46 4.92 -11.77
N ASP A 68 -4.25 5.52 -12.95
CA ASP A 68 -3.07 6.36 -13.21
C ASP A 68 -3.07 7.60 -12.29
N ARG A 69 -4.23 8.25 -12.11
CA ARG A 69 -4.37 9.39 -11.19
C ARG A 69 -4.10 8.99 -9.74
N GLN A 70 -4.55 7.80 -9.35
CA GLN A 70 -4.32 7.24 -8.02
C GLN A 70 -2.82 7.02 -7.77
N VAL A 71 -2.11 6.43 -8.73
CA VAL A 71 -0.66 6.23 -8.68
C VAL A 71 0.08 7.57 -8.55
N ALA A 72 -0.32 8.56 -9.35
CA ALA A 72 0.29 9.91 -9.30
C ALA A 72 0.13 10.53 -7.90
N ARG A 73 -1.08 10.47 -7.33
CA ARG A 73 -1.33 11.01 -5.97
C ARG A 73 -0.52 10.28 -4.91
N LEU A 74 -0.47 8.94 -4.96
CA LEU A 74 0.31 8.12 -4.03
C LEU A 74 1.81 8.42 -4.13
N THR A 75 2.32 8.60 -5.34
CA THR A 75 3.73 8.92 -5.58
C THR A 75 4.07 10.31 -5.00
N ALA A 76 3.23 11.30 -5.28
CA ALA A 76 3.39 12.66 -4.72
C ALA A 76 3.38 12.61 -3.19
N TRP A 77 2.39 11.92 -2.61
CA TRP A 77 2.24 11.76 -1.16
C TRP A 77 3.50 11.10 -0.52
N ALA A 78 4.04 10.08 -1.16
CA ALA A 78 5.25 9.39 -0.70
C ALA A 78 6.49 10.30 -0.81
N THR A 79 6.60 11.05 -1.90
CA THR A 79 7.70 12.00 -2.14
C THR A 79 7.72 13.10 -1.08
N GLU A 80 6.56 13.67 -0.75
CA GLU A 80 6.42 14.72 0.27
C GLU A 80 6.88 14.25 1.66
N ARG A 81 6.92 12.93 1.89
CA ARG A 81 7.29 12.33 3.18
C ARG A 81 8.63 11.63 3.15
N ASP A 82 9.43 11.85 2.11
CA ASP A 82 10.74 11.24 1.88
C ASP A 82 10.69 9.71 1.98
N LEU A 83 9.57 9.11 1.58
CA LEU A 83 9.43 7.65 1.53
C LEU A 83 10.00 7.12 0.22
N GLY A 84 11.08 6.38 0.31
CA GLY A 84 11.67 5.71 -0.86
C GLY A 84 10.77 4.58 -1.33
N VAL A 85 10.11 4.77 -2.47
CA VAL A 85 9.20 3.78 -3.05
C VAL A 85 10.00 2.68 -3.76
N GLY A 86 9.86 1.45 -3.31
CA GLY A 86 10.50 0.28 -3.92
C GLY A 86 9.68 -0.33 -5.04
N GLN A 87 8.35 -0.25 -4.94
CA GLN A 87 7.47 -0.89 -5.93
C GLN A 87 6.13 -0.16 -6.04
N VAL A 88 5.59 -0.09 -7.25
CA VAL A 88 4.22 0.37 -7.51
C VAL A 88 3.43 -0.81 -8.09
N VAL A 89 2.31 -1.13 -7.49
CA VAL A 89 1.47 -2.27 -7.89
C VAL A 89 0.07 -1.79 -8.22
N CYS A 90 -0.32 -1.97 -9.46
CA CYS A 90 -1.63 -1.59 -9.99
C CYS A 90 -2.48 -2.84 -10.25
N GLU A 91 -3.71 -2.85 -9.76
CA GLU A 91 -4.60 -4.00 -9.91
C GLU A 91 -6.00 -3.56 -10.35
N VAL A 92 -6.59 -4.32 -11.26
CA VAL A 92 -8.00 -4.17 -11.62
C VAL A 92 -8.75 -5.35 -11.00
N GLY A 93 -9.70 -5.05 -10.14
CA GLY A 93 -10.49 -6.07 -9.43
C GLY A 93 -11.31 -5.48 -8.30
N SER A 94 -12.35 -6.18 -7.93
CA SER A 94 -13.28 -5.74 -6.88
C SER A 94 -12.62 -5.71 -5.50
N GLY A 95 -13.00 -4.74 -4.69
CA GLY A 95 -12.63 -4.65 -3.28
C GLY A 95 -13.31 -5.69 -2.39
N LEU A 96 -14.35 -6.34 -2.91
CA LEU A 96 -15.12 -7.37 -2.21
C LEU A 96 -14.71 -8.79 -2.61
N ASN A 97 -13.95 -8.93 -3.68
CA ASN A 97 -13.56 -10.23 -4.22
C ASN A 97 -12.10 -10.56 -3.83
N GLY A 98 -11.90 -11.74 -3.30
CA GLY A 98 -10.56 -12.23 -2.93
C GLY A 98 -9.63 -12.58 -4.10
N LYS A 99 -10.12 -12.53 -5.35
CA LYS A 99 -9.32 -12.85 -6.53
C LYS A 99 -8.45 -11.65 -6.96
N ARG A 100 -7.51 -11.29 -6.11
CA ARG A 100 -6.53 -10.21 -6.36
C ARG A 100 -5.12 -10.75 -6.22
N PRO A 101 -4.59 -11.36 -7.30
CA PRO A 101 -3.29 -12.03 -7.24
C PRO A 101 -2.13 -11.10 -6.93
N LYS A 102 -2.20 -9.83 -7.36
CA LYS A 102 -1.13 -8.87 -7.08
C LYS A 102 -1.16 -8.46 -5.59
N LEU A 103 -2.32 -8.17 -5.04
CA LEU A 103 -2.45 -7.89 -3.60
C LEU A 103 -1.97 -9.09 -2.78
N ARG A 104 -2.42 -10.30 -3.15
CA ARG A 104 -2.01 -11.52 -2.43
C ARG A 104 -0.48 -11.66 -2.44
N ARG A 105 0.17 -11.38 -3.57
CA ARG A 105 1.63 -11.43 -3.67
C ARG A 105 2.29 -10.44 -2.69
N ILE A 106 1.81 -9.18 -2.66
CA ILE A 106 2.32 -8.15 -1.73
C ILE A 106 2.14 -8.61 -0.27
N LEU A 107 0.95 -9.10 0.06
CA LEU A 107 0.64 -9.55 1.44
C LEU A 107 1.51 -10.72 1.87
N SER A 108 1.93 -11.57 0.91
CA SER A 108 2.79 -12.74 1.18
C SER A 108 4.28 -12.41 1.14
N ASP A 109 4.66 -11.20 0.73
CA ASP A 109 6.05 -10.79 0.58
C ASP A 109 6.56 -10.17 1.88
N PRO A 110 7.46 -10.83 2.62
CA PRO A 110 7.97 -10.27 3.88
C PRO A 110 8.76 -8.97 3.71
N ASP A 111 9.30 -8.72 2.51
CA ASP A 111 10.04 -7.50 2.21
C ASP A 111 9.12 -6.30 1.95
N ALA A 112 7.84 -6.50 1.68
CA ALA A 112 6.83 -5.42 1.56
C ALA A 112 6.45 -4.92 2.97
N ARG A 113 7.34 -4.15 3.59
CA ARG A 113 7.22 -3.71 4.99
C ARG A 113 6.14 -2.66 5.20
N VAL A 114 5.98 -1.76 4.22
CA VAL A 114 5.00 -0.67 4.28
C VAL A 114 4.17 -0.72 3.00
N ILE A 115 2.88 -0.96 3.14
CA ILE A 115 1.94 -0.96 2.02
C ILE A 115 1.14 0.34 2.10
N VAL A 116 1.32 1.21 1.11
CA VAL A 116 0.63 2.52 1.05
C VAL A 116 -0.54 2.39 0.09
N VAL A 117 -1.71 2.78 0.55
CA VAL A 117 -2.95 2.84 -0.26
C VAL A 117 -3.55 4.24 -0.17
N GLU A 118 -4.29 4.65 -1.19
CA GLU A 118 -4.96 5.94 -1.18
C GLU A 118 -6.03 5.98 -0.08
N HIS A 119 -6.97 5.04 -0.14
CA HIS A 119 -8.05 4.89 0.85
C HIS A 119 -8.10 3.43 1.32
N ARG A 120 -8.67 3.18 2.49
CA ARG A 120 -8.78 1.82 3.07
C ARG A 120 -9.51 0.84 2.14
N ASP A 121 -10.54 1.32 1.45
CA ASP A 121 -11.34 0.52 0.54
C ASP A 121 -10.56 0.04 -0.70
N ARG A 122 -9.47 0.71 -1.06
CA ARG A 122 -8.57 0.22 -2.12
C ARG A 122 -7.95 -1.11 -1.74
N LEU A 123 -7.66 -1.29 -0.44
CA LEU A 123 -7.12 -2.56 0.06
C LEU A 123 -8.23 -3.63 0.18
N ALA A 124 -9.30 -3.32 0.91
CA ALA A 124 -10.46 -4.19 1.06
C ALA A 124 -11.66 -3.38 1.54
N ARG A 125 -12.85 -3.72 1.10
CA ARG A 125 -14.07 -3.07 1.59
C ARG A 125 -14.39 -3.44 3.02
N PHE A 126 -14.08 -4.68 3.40
CA PHE A 126 -14.32 -5.20 4.75
C PHE A 126 -13.08 -5.94 5.26
N GLY A 127 -12.86 -5.88 6.56
CA GLY A 127 -11.82 -6.64 7.22
C GLY A 127 -10.40 -6.11 7.03
N VAL A 128 -10.22 -4.83 6.69
CA VAL A 128 -8.89 -4.20 6.60
C VAL A 128 -8.16 -4.31 7.95
N GLU A 129 -8.89 -4.16 9.04
CA GLU A 129 -8.36 -4.28 10.41
C GLU A 129 -7.74 -5.66 10.68
N HIS A 130 -8.27 -6.72 10.07
CA HIS A 130 -7.67 -8.06 10.20
C HIS A 130 -6.34 -8.14 9.42
N LEU A 131 -6.28 -7.48 8.25
CA LEU A 131 -5.04 -7.39 7.47
C LEU A 131 -3.99 -6.55 8.22
N GLU A 132 -4.42 -5.44 8.82
CA GLU A 132 -3.55 -4.58 9.64
C GLU A 132 -2.97 -5.37 10.81
N ALA A 133 -3.80 -6.10 11.54
CA ALA A 133 -3.38 -6.93 12.68
C ALA A 133 -2.38 -8.01 12.24
N ALA A 134 -2.69 -8.72 11.15
CA ALA A 134 -1.84 -9.80 10.64
C ALA A 134 -0.46 -9.29 10.18
N LEU A 135 -0.44 -8.13 9.51
CA LEU A 135 0.81 -7.51 9.04
C LEU A 135 1.61 -6.95 10.22
N SER A 136 0.93 -6.31 11.17
CA SER A 136 1.56 -5.76 12.37
C SER A 136 2.28 -6.83 13.18
N ALA A 137 1.71 -8.03 13.28
CA ALA A 137 2.33 -9.18 13.95
C ALA A 137 3.68 -9.58 13.29
N GLN A 138 3.91 -9.15 12.04
CA GLN A 138 5.14 -9.40 11.29
C GLN A 138 6.05 -8.16 11.22
N GLY A 139 5.74 -7.10 11.98
CA GLY A 139 6.48 -5.83 11.92
C GLY A 139 6.24 -5.03 10.62
N ARG A 140 5.15 -5.33 9.93
CA ARG A 140 4.73 -4.69 8.67
C ARG A 140 3.52 -3.79 8.93
N ARG A 141 3.25 -2.83 8.05
CA ARG A 141 2.11 -1.94 8.27
C ARG A 141 1.46 -1.48 6.97
N ILE A 142 0.19 -1.13 7.09
CA ILE A 142 -0.56 -0.44 6.05
C ILE A 142 -0.58 1.05 6.40
N VAL A 143 -0.40 1.90 5.41
CA VAL A 143 -0.50 3.36 5.54
C VAL A 143 -1.55 3.85 4.56
N VAL A 144 -2.50 4.61 5.06
CA VAL A 144 -3.58 5.19 4.26
C VAL A 144 -3.22 6.66 4.00
N ALA A 145 -3.07 7.01 2.74
CA ALA A 145 -2.66 8.37 2.34
C ALA A 145 -3.78 9.38 2.54
N ASP A 146 -5.03 8.97 2.29
CA ASP A 146 -6.22 9.80 2.48
C ASP A 146 -7.26 9.00 3.28
N PRO A 147 -7.53 9.37 4.54
CA PRO A 147 -8.49 8.65 5.37
C PRO A 147 -9.96 8.83 4.95
N GLY A 148 -10.25 9.70 3.98
CA GLY A 148 -11.60 9.88 3.45
C GLY A 148 -12.15 8.58 2.84
N GLU A 149 -13.47 8.42 2.87
CA GLU A 149 -14.13 7.30 2.22
C GLU A 149 -14.57 7.68 0.82
N THR A 150 -14.38 6.75 -0.12
CA THR A 150 -14.85 6.93 -1.49
C THR A 150 -16.04 6.01 -1.76
N THR A 151 -17.10 6.60 -2.28
CA THR A 151 -18.31 5.85 -2.65
C THR A 151 -18.30 5.44 -4.13
N ASP A 152 -17.37 5.97 -4.90
CA ASP A 152 -17.35 5.84 -6.37
C ASP A 152 -17.34 4.39 -6.88
N ASP A 153 -16.63 3.52 -6.20
CA ASP A 153 -16.52 2.11 -6.60
C ASP A 153 -17.51 1.19 -5.87
N LEU A 154 -18.17 1.68 -4.82
CA LEU A 154 -19.03 0.86 -3.98
C LEU A 154 -20.18 0.21 -4.78
N VAL A 155 -20.84 0.99 -5.60
CA VAL A 155 -21.97 0.50 -6.42
C VAL A 155 -21.49 -0.59 -7.39
N CYS A 156 -20.35 -0.39 -8.03
CA CYS A 156 -19.76 -1.38 -8.94
C CYS A 156 -19.39 -2.68 -8.19
N ASP A 157 -18.77 -2.54 -7.03
CA ASP A 157 -18.41 -3.68 -6.18
C ASP A 157 -19.67 -4.45 -5.73
N MET A 158 -20.73 -3.74 -5.33
CA MET A 158 -22.02 -4.35 -4.94
C MET A 158 -22.65 -5.12 -6.09
N ILE A 159 -22.69 -4.52 -7.29
CA ILE A 159 -23.24 -5.17 -8.49
C ILE A 159 -22.46 -6.47 -8.77
N GLU A 160 -21.15 -6.44 -8.65
CA GLU A 160 -20.31 -7.64 -8.88
C GLU A 160 -20.63 -8.77 -7.87
N VAL A 161 -20.74 -8.43 -6.59
CA VAL A 161 -21.07 -9.42 -5.55
C VAL A 161 -22.48 -9.98 -5.77
N LEU A 162 -23.47 -9.12 -5.97
CA LEU A 162 -24.86 -9.54 -6.23
C LEU A 162 -24.95 -10.39 -7.51
N THR A 163 -24.17 -10.02 -8.54
CA THR A 163 -24.11 -10.82 -9.78
C THR A 163 -23.58 -12.23 -9.48
N GLY A 164 -22.52 -12.31 -8.67
CA GLY A 164 -21.94 -13.59 -8.26
C GLY A 164 -22.92 -14.44 -7.44
N MET A 165 -23.65 -13.83 -6.52
CA MET A 165 -24.68 -14.50 -5.72
C MET A 165 -25.84 -14.98 -6.60
N CYS A 166 -26.35 -14.11 -7.47
CA CYS A 166 -27.43 -14.46 -8.39
C CYS A 166 -27.02 -15.59 -9.34
N ALA A 167 -25.75 -15.60 -9.78
CA ALA A 167 -25.25 -16.67 -10.64
C ALA A 167 -25.20 -18.03 -9.92
N ARG A 168 -24.93 -18.03 -8.63
CA ARG A 168 -24.93 -19.26 -7.81
C ARG A 168 -26.35 -19.77 -7.52
N LEU A 169 -27.29 -18.84 -7.26
CA LEU A 169 -28.66 -19.19 -6.88
C LEU A 169 -29.53 -19.57 -8.09
N TYR A 170 -29.38 -18.84 -9.19
CA TYR A 170 -30.29 -18.92 -10.34
C TYR A 170 -29.60 -19.27 -11.66
N GLY A 171 -28.33 -19.61 -11.63
CA GLY A 171 -27.51 -19.83 -12.81
C GLY A 171 -26.99 -18.53 -13.42
N ARG A 172 -26.01 -18.68 -14.32
CA ARG A 172 -25.27 -17.52 -14.87
C ARG A 172 -26.09 -16.61 -15.77
N ARG A 173 -27.10 -17.18 -16.47
CA ARG A 173 -27.95 -16.38 -17.37
C ARG A 173 -28.81 -15.42 -16.58
N GLY A 174 -28.72 -14.15 -16.90
CA GLY A 174 -29.51 -13.10 -16.29
C GLY A 174 -29.06 -12.61 -14.93
N ALA A 175 -27.98 -13.14 -14.41
CA ALA A 175 -27.45 -12.69 -13.11
C ALA A 175 -27.11 -11.19 -13.03
N UNK A 176 -26.79 -10.67 -13.92
CA UNK A 176 -26.46 -9.42 -14.00
C UNK A 176 -27.54 -8.56 -13.89
N ASN A 177 -28.36 -8.86 -14.76
CA ASN A 177 -29.58 -8.06 -14.81
C ASN A 177 -30.34 -8.06 -13.47
N ARG A 178 -30.37 -9.21 -12.79
CA ARG A 178 -31.00 -9.31 -11.45
C ARG A 178 -30.26 -8.50 -10.40
N ALA A 179 -28.92 -8.53 -10.42
CA ALA A 179 -28.11 -7.73 -9.51
C ALA A 179 -28.32 -6.24 -9.72
N MET A 180 -28.34 -5.79 -10.96
CA MET A 180 -28.61 -4.39 -11.31
C MET A 180 -30.01 -3.95 -10.87
N ARG A 181 -31.03 -4.79 -11.09
CA ARG A 181 -32.39 -4.50 -10.62
C ARG A 181 -32.45 -4.36 -9.11
N ALA A 182 -31.79 -5.24 -8.37
CA ALA A 182 -31.74 -5.18 -6.90
C ALA A 182 -31.12 -3.87 -6.40
N VAL A 183 -30.00 -3.44 -7.00
CA VAL A 183 -29.35 -2.17 -6.64
C VAL A 183 -30.22 -0.97 -7.01
N THR A 184 -30.84 -1.01 -8.19
CA THR A 184 -31.76 0.07 -8.65
C THR A 184 -32.95 0.21 -7.72
N GLU A 185 -33.55 -0.91 -7.31
CA GLU A 185 -34.68 -0.92 -6.40
C GLU A 185 -34.29 -0.38 -5.02
N ALA A 186 -33.15 -0.81 -4.52
CA ALA A 186 -32.62 -0.32 -3.23
C ALA A 186 -32.38 1.20 -3.23
N LYS A 187 -32.03 1.77 -4.40
CA LYS A 187 -31.84 3.23 -4.55
C LYS A 187 -33.16 4.00 -4.63
N ARG A 188 -34.28 3.33 -4.95
CA ARG A 188 -35.59 3.97 -5.12
C ARG A 188 -36.35 4.18 -3.82
N GLU A 189 -35.92 3.58 -2.73
CA GLU A 189 -36.59 3.76 -1.42
C GLU A 189 -35.87 4.83 -0.57
N PRO A 190 -36.29 6.10 -0.64
CA PRO A 190 -36.27 6.95 0.52
C PRO A 190 -37.69 7.19 0.97
N GLY A 191 -38.00 6.65 2.13
CA GLY A 191 -39.03 7.14 3.01
C GLY A 191 -40.31 7.70 2.45
N ALA A 192 -41.28 6.85 2.22
CA ALA A 192 -42.65 7.24 2.31
C ALA A 192 -43.16 6.76 3.66
N GLY A 193 -43.26 7.68 4.59
CA GLY A 193 -43.85 7.50 5.90
C GLY A 193 -43.91 8.81 6.62
#